data_e187439f15704eb3054564c81bd86e3e
#
_entry.id   e187439f15704eb3054564c81bd86e3e
#
_cell.length_a   1.000
_cell.length_b   1.000
_cell.length_c   1.000
_cell.angle_alpha   90.00
_cell.angle_beta   90.00
_cell.angle_gamma   90.00
#
_symmetry.space_group_name_H-M   'P 1'
#
loop_
_entity.id
_entity.type
_entity.pdbx_description
1 polymer ?
#
loop_
_entity_poly.entity_id
_entity_poly.type
_entity_poly.pdbx_seq_one_letter_code
_entity_poly.pdbx_strand_id
1 'polypeptide(L)'
;MRALVTGGAGFIGSHLVDRLVSQGDEVLVVDNLSSGVLEFIQGHIDSGAVDFHQVDLKDLESLKPLLNGVEMVYHLAANPDIRLGTRITDTDL
;
A
#
# COMPACT_ATOMS: atom_id res chain seq x y z
N MET A 1 -9.56 -7.73 8.70
CA MET A 1 -8.65 -8.26 7.69
C MET A 1 -7.40 -7.40 7.64
N ARG A 2 -6.27 -8.00 7.38
CA ARG A 2 -5.04 -7.24 7.29
C ARG A 2 -4.69 -7.05 5.81
N ALA A 3 -4.64 -5.83 5.36
CA ALA A 3 -4.42 -5.50 3.96
C ALA A 3 -3.13 -4.72 3.76
N LEU A 4 -2.42 -5.02 2.69
CA LEU A 4 -1.23 -4.28 2.31
C LEU A 4 -1.57 -3.50 1.05
N VAL A 5 -1.30 -2.21 1.04
CA VAL A 5 -1.53 -1.37 -0.13
C VAL A 5 -0.20 -0.81 -0.60
N THR A 6 0.23 -1.19 -1.79
CA THR A 6 1.44 -0.59 -2.35
C THR A 6 1.01 0.64 -3.11
N GLY A 7 1.71 1.72 -2.96
CA GLY A 7 1.32 2.98 -3.57
C GLY A 7 0.18 3.65 -2.82
N GLY A 8 0.00 3.31 -1.56
CA GLY A 8 -1.09 3.84 -0.77
C GLY A 8 -1.01 5.33 -0.46
N ALA A 9 0.14 5.94 -0.68
CA ALA A 9 0.28 7.37 -0.49
C ALA A 9 -0.02 8.17 -1.76
N GLY A 10 -0.35 7.49 -2.86
CA GLY A 10 -0.74 8.17 -4.08
C GLY A 10 -2.19 8.62 -3.98
N PHE A 11 -2.64 9.37 -4.96
CA PHE A 11 -4.00 9.89 -4.91
C PHE A 11 -5.04 8.79 -4.88
N ILE A 12 -4.96 7.86 -5.81
CA ILE A 12 -5.93 6.77 -5.85
C ILE A 12 -5.74 5.84 -4.66
N GLY A 13 -4.49 5.55 -4.34
CA GLY A 13 -4.21 4.66 -3.22
C GLY A 13 -4.70 5.21 -1.90
N SER A 14 -4.63 6.52 -1.72
CA SER A 14 -5.07 7.12 -0.47
C SER A 14 -6.59 6.98 -0.30
N HIS A 15 -7.34 7.04 -1.41
CA HIS A 15 -8.77 6.85 -1.34
C HIS A 15 -9.10 5.40 -0.96
N LEU A 16 -8.33 4.45 -1.48
CA LEU A 16 -8.53 3.06 -1.11
C LEU A 16 -8.21 2.86 0.37
N VAL A 17 -7.15 3.49 0.84
CA VAL A 17 -6.77 3.40 2.25
C VAL A 17 -7.91 3.94 3.12
N ASP A 18 -8.51 5.06 2.74
CA ASP A 18 -9.61 5.63 3.48
C ASP A 18 -10.74 4.61 3.58
N ARG A 19 -11.02 3.93 2.50
CA ARG A 19 -12.11 2.99 2.47
C ARG A 19 -11.82 1.79 3.37
N LEU A 20 -10.61 1.26 3.29
CA LEU A 20 -10.23 0.10 4.09
C LEU A 20 -10.24 0.43 5.57
N VAL A 21 -9.75 1.60 5.93
CA VAL A 21 -9.74 2.02 7.33
C VAL A 21 -11.19 2.15 7.82
N SER A 22 -12.05 2.71 6.99
CA SER A 22 -13.44 2.90 7.41
C SER A 22 -14.17 1.58 7.57
N GLN A 23 -13.70 0.52 6.93
CA GLN A 23 -14.29 -0.79 7.07
C GLN A 23 -13.75 -1.55 8.28
N GLY A 24 -12.80 -0.97 8.99
CA GLY A 24 -12.22 -1.61 10.15
C GLY A 24 -11.04 -2.52 9.86
N ASP A 25 -10.51 -2.48 8.66
CA ASP A 25 -9.37 -3.32 8.31
C ASP A 25 -8.07 -2.74 8.88
N GLU A 26 -7.12 -3.62 9.14
CA GLU A 26 -5.78 -3.19 9.48
C GLU A 26 -5.09 -2.91 8.17
N VAL A 27 -4.53 -1.74 7.99
CA VAL A 27 -3.94 -1.35 6.73
C VAL A 27 -2.44 -1.08 6.86
N LEU A 28 -1.69 -1.73 5.98
CA LEU A 28 -0.27 -1.54 5.92
C LEU A 28 -0.03 -0.85 4.59
N VAL A 29 0.66 0.25 4.56
CA VAL A 29 0.96 0.95 3.32
C VAL A 29 2.45 0.92 3.04
N VAL A 30 2.81 0.55 1.84
CA VAL A 30 4.19 0.56 1.40
C VAL A 30 4.27 1.49 0.20
N ASP A 31 5.14 2.46 0.25
CA ASP A 31 5.27 3.42 -0.83
C ASP A 31 6.68 4.00 -0.78
N ASN A 32 7.30 4.19 -1.90
CA ASN A 32 8.63 4.80 -1.91
C ASN A 32 8.54 6.32 -2.02
N LEU A 33 7.33 6.84 -2.11
CA LEU A 33 7.04 8.27 -2.17
C LEU A 33 7.58 8.96 -3.41
N SER A 34 7.89 8.22 -4.44
CA SER A 34 8.40 8.83 -5.67
C SER A 34 7.32 9.67 -6.33
N SER A 35 6.07 9.29 -6.18
CA SER A 35 4.98 10.10 -6.67
C SER A 35 3.86 10.21 -5.65
N GLY A 36 4.02 9.65 -4.49
CA GLY A 36 3.02 9.72 -3.44
C GLY A 36 3.25 10.90 -2.52
N VAL A 37 2.23 11.28 -1.78
CA VAL A 37 2.33 12.36 -0.82
C VAL A 37 1.82 11.84 0.51
N LEU A 38 2.68 11.80 1.48
CA LEU A 38 2.35 11.24 2.77
C LEU A 38 1.18 11.95 3.42
N GLU A 39 1.01 13.22 3.13
CA GLU A 39 -0.08 13.98 3.68
C GLU A 39 -1.45 13.39 3.40
N PHE A 40 -1.59 12.67 2.31
CA PHE A 40 -2.88 12.09 1.96
C PHE A 40 -3.32 11.04 2.99
N ILE A 41 -2.39 10.42 3.67
CA ILE A 41 -2.73 9.38 4.64
C ILE A 41 -2.21 9.70 6.04
N GLN A 42 -1.69 10.90 6.22
CA GLN A 42 -1.08 11.27 7.49
C GLN A 42 -2.03 11.13 8.68
N GLY A 43 -3.28 11.48 8.50
CA GLY A 43 -4.24 11.35 9.59
C GLY A 43 -4.43 9.92 10.05
N HIS A 44 -4.40 8.98 9.11
CA HIS A 44 -4.54 7.57 9.46
C HIS A 44 -3.27 7.04 10.12
N ILE A 45 -2.12 7.56 9.73
CA ILE A 45 -0.87 7.16 10.35
C ILE A 45 -0.86 7.65 11.79
N ASP A 46 -1.25 8.90 11.99
CA ASP A 46 -1.24 9.51 13.32
C ASP A 46 -2.24 8.82 14.25
N SER A 47 -3.33 8.35 13.74
CA SER A 47 -4.33 7.68 14.55
C SER A 47 -4.00 6.22 14.83
N GLY A 48 -2.98 5.71 14.16
CA GLY A 48 -2.61 4.31 14.32
C GLY A 48 -3.39 3.35 13.44
N ALA A 49 -4.25 3.88 12.56
CA ALA A 49 -5.03 3.03 11.68
C ALA A 49 -4.20 2.47 10.52
N VAL A 50 -3.14 3.16 10.15
CA VAL A 50 -2.26 2.74 9.06
C VAL A 50 -0.84 2.61 9.56
N ASP A 51 -0.20 1.52 9.18
CA ASP A 51 1.20 1.29 9.47
C ASP A 51 1.94 1.58 8.17
N PHE A 52 2.72 2.63 8.12
CA PHE A 52 3.37 3.07 6.89
C PHE A 52 4.84 2.70 6.85
N HIS A 53 5.27 2.17 5.72
CA HIS A 53 6.68 1.85 5.52
C HIS A 53 7.14 2.42 4.19
N GLN A 54 8.17 3.22 4.23
CA GLN A 54 8.75 3.77 3.00
C GLN A 54 9.74 2.75 2.47
N VAL A 55 9.32 1.97 1.51
CA VAL A 55 10.14 0.89 0.97
C VAL A 55 9.98 0.86 -0.53
N ASP A 56 11.09 0.60 -1.22
CA ASP A 56 11.05 0.41 -2.64
C ASP A 56 10.61 -1.02 -2.91
N LEU A 57 9.64 -1.20 -3.79
CA LEU A 57 9.15 -2.53 -4.09
C LEU A 57 10.20 -3.45 -4.68
N LYS A 58 11.32 -2.91 -5.13
CA LYS A 58 12.37 -3.74 -5.63
C LYS A 58 13.15 -4.36 -4.49
N ASP A 59 12.98 -3.86 -3.28
CA ASP A 59 13.71 -4.35 -2.12
C ASP A 59 12.87 -5.45 -1.48
N LEU A 60 12.99 -6.66 -2.03
CA LEU A 60 12.21 -7.78 -1.56
C LEU A 60 12.51 -8.18 -0.14
N GLU A 61 13.75 -7.99 0.27
CA GLU A 61 14.12 -8.38 1.64
C GLU A 61 13.40 -7.52 2.67
N SER A 62 13.19 -6.26 2.35
CA SER A 62 12.47 -5.40 3.26
C SER A 62 10.98 -5.67 3.22
N LEU A 63 10.48 -6.16 2.09
CA LEU A 63 9.07 -6.43 1.97
C LEU A 63 8.63 -7.73 2.61
N LYS A 64 9.48 -8.74 2.58
CA LYS A 64 9.09 -10.04 3.09
C LYS A 64 8.51 -10.03 4.49
N PRO A 65 9.14 -9.40 5.46
CA PRO A 65 8.59 -9.42 6.80
C PRO A 65 7.27 -8.67 6.90
N LEU A 66 7.05 -7.72 6.01
CA LEU A 66 5.83 -6.95 6.05
C LEU A 66 4.64 -7.74 5.55
N LEU A 67 4.88 -8.80 4.80
CA LEU A 67 3.80 -9.60 4.27
C LEU A 67 3.24 -10.59 5.29
N ASN A 68 3.89 -10.72 6.41
CA ASN A 68 3.48 -11.69 7.41
C ASN A 68 2.09 -11.33 7.95
N GLY A 69 1.15 -12.23 7.83
CA GLY A 69 -0.20 -11.99 8.30
C GLY A 69 -1.08 -11.20 7.36
N VAL A 70 -0.55 -10.78 6.22
CA VAL A 70 -1.34 -10.03 5.26
C VAL A 70 -2.27 -10.98 4.52
N GLU A 71 -3.53 -10.61 4.44
CA GLU A 71 -4.54 -11.43 3.79
C GLU A 71 -4.90 -10.91 2.40
N MET A 72 -4.69 -9.65 2.14
CA MET A 72 -5.03 -9.07 0.85
C MET A 72 -3.97 -8.04 0.45
N VAL A 73 -3.57 -8.06 -0.80
CA VAL A 73 -2.61 -7.09 -1.31
C VAL A 73 -3.27 -6.30 -2.43
N TYR A 74 -3.25 -4.98 -2.31
CA TYR A 74 -3.72 -4.10 -3.35
C TYR A 74 -2.49 -3.40 -3.93
N HIS A 75 -2.14 -3.75 -5.14
CA HIS A 75 -0.91 -3.24 -5.74
C HIS A 75 -1.22 -2.07 -6.67
N LEU A 76 -1.03 -0.86 -6.16
CA LEU A 76 -1.31 0.35 -6.92
C LEU A 76 -0.06 1.14 -7.28
N ALA A 77 1.10 0.69 -6.84
CA ALA A 77 2.31 1.42 -7.12
C ALA A 77 2.62 1.36 -8.62
N ALA A 78 2.91 2.50 -9.18
CA ALA A 78 3.29 2.56 -10.56
C ALA A 78 4.70 2.04 -10.69
N ASN A 79 4.91 1.14 -11.58
CA ASN A 79 6.23 0.60 -11.75
C ASN A 79 6.36 0.20 -13.20
N PRO A 80 7.16 0.86 -13.94
CA PRO A 80 7.27 0.63 -15.35
C PRO A 80 7.73 -0.75 -15.73
N ASP A 81 8.38 -1.44 -14.83
CA ASP A 81 8.88 -2.64 -15.15
C ASP A 81 8.13 -3.76 -14.80
N ILE A 82 6.98 -3.68 -14.64
CA ILE A 82 6.30 -4.53 -14.06
C ILE A 82 5.54 -5.41 -14.82
N ARG A 83 5.96 -5.88 -15.81
CA ARG A 83 5.26 -6.80 -16.52
C ARG A 83 4.77 -7.93 -15.75
N LEU A 84 5.49 -8.34 -14.81
CA LEU A 84 5.07 -9.43 -14.00
C LEU A 84 3.97 -9.06 -13.16
N GLY A 85 4.07 -7.93 -12.61
CA GLY A 85 3.10 -7.50 -11.69
C GLY A 85 1.83 -7.15 -12.33
N THR A 86 1.85 -6.99 -13.59
CA THR A 86 0.71 -6.58 -14.24
C THR A 86 -0.42 -7.45 -14.02
N ARG A 87 -0.18 -8.68 -13.93
CA ARG A 87 -1.24 -9.49 -13.78
C ARG A 87 -1.86 -9.38 -12.49
N ILE A 88 -1.20 -8.95 -11.52
CA ILE A 88 -1.72 -8.89 -10.25
C ILE A 88 -2.55 -7.70 -10.14
N THR A 89 -2.13 -6.63 -10.72
CA THR A 89 -2.83 -5.46 -10.55
C THR A 89 -4.09 -5.43 -11.21
N ASP A 90 -4.20 -6.21 -12.13
CA ASP A 90 -5.36 -6.12 -12.78
C ASP A 90 -6.38 -6.38 -12.01
N THR A 91 -6.07 -6.85 -11.25
CA THR A 91 -7.04 -7.17 -10.52
C THR A 91 -7.72 -6.12 -10.25
N ASP A 92 -7.65 -5.71 -10.60
CA ASP A 92 -8.06 -5.01 -10.32
C ASP A 92 -8.60 -4.15 -10.35
N LEU A 93 -8.55 -4.07 -10.49
CA LEU A 93 -8.98 -3.01 -10.27
C LEU A 93 -9.60 -2.45 -11.05
#